data_4a5c41ea1aacb0b18ffe58a5c6000220
#
_entry.id   4a5c41ea1aacb0b18ffe58a5c6000220
#
_cell.length_a   1.000
_cell.length_b   1.000
_cell.length_c   1.000
_cell.angle_alpha   90.00
_cell.angle_beta   90.00
_cell.angle_gamma   90.00
#
_symmetry.space_group_name_H-M   'P 1'
#
loop_
_entity.id
_entity.type
_entity.pdbx_description
1 polymer ?
#
loop_
_entity_poly.entity_id
_entity_poly.type
_entity_poly.pdbx_seq_one_letter_code
_entity_poly.pdbx_strand_id
1 'polypeptide(L)'
;MSKSSSSIEKNMIIIFGVTLIAVMGIASITPAFPGIIKYFGISTQQIGWLIAAFTLPGIFLTPVTGILADRFGRKLVLVPSLFIFGIAGFLCSFMRDFHSLLVFLFIEGIGAAGLSSINITLIGDLYSGEKRTALMGYNASILSIGTAAYPALGGFIAVFGWQYIFYLPLLAIPLGIFVIFGLKNPEPKDHQGIGEYFRRIWVNINQRSVWGLFLVNMLVFVLLYGTYLTYFPILLSERLHATSVHIGLMMSIMSLVTAATSSQLGRINKRFHSKTILLLGTSFYFLSMLSLLISQSWIQVVLSVIVFGLGHGLLVPSIQNLLVGFASIKERAAFMSVNSMVLRIGQTIGPLLIGIFYAIGSLQASFIAGSVVAILMFGVIAEMVRENPKNVR
;
A
#
# COMPACT_ATOMS: atom_id res chain seq x y z
N MET A 1 10.36 14.47 36.16
CA MET A 1 10.81 13.73 34.95
C MET A 1 9.96 12.53 34.53
N SER A 2 9.18 11.87 35.39
CA SER A 2 8.44 10.62 35.08
C SER A 2 7.19 10.77 34.17
N LYS A 3 6.43 11.89 34.27
CA LYS A 3 5.20 12.09 33.45
C LYS A 3 5.47 12.32 31.95
N SER A 4 6.61 12.89 31.59
CA SER A 4 7.00 13.15 30.19
C SER A 4 7.39 11.85 29.45
N SER A 5 8.12 10.94 30.10
CA SER A 5 8.54 9.66 29.53
C SER A 5 7.35 8.75 29.23
N SER A 6 6.43 8.59 30.18
CA SER A 6 5.21 7.77 30.00
C SER A 6 4.27 8.28 28.87
N SER A 7 4.19 9.58 28.65
CA SER A 7 3.39 10.17 27.55
C SER A 7 4.03 9.91 26.18
N ILE A 8 5.34 9.90 26.08
CA ILE A 8 6.08 9.61 24.86
C ILE A 8 5.90 8.15 24.44
N GLU A 9 6.02 7.23 25.37
CA GLU A 9 5.82 5.78 25.13
C GLU A 9 4.42 5.48 24.65
N LYS A 10 3.40 6.10 25.25
CA LYS A 10 1.98 5.93 24.83
C LYS A 10 1.75 6.39 23.38
N ASN A 11 2.28 7.55 23.01
CA ASN A 11 2.14 8.05 21.64
C ASN A 11 2.85 7.15 20.61
N MET A 12 4.00 6.56 20.95
CA MET A 12 4.72 5.61 20.10
C MET A 12 3.89 4.34 19.87
N ILE A 13 3.31 3.78 20.92
CA ILE A 13 2.44 2.59 20.82
C ILE A 13 1.25 2.87 19.90
N ILE A 14 0.62 4.06 20.04
CA ILE A 14 -0.49 4.48 19.19
C ILE A 14 -0.05 4.56 17.73
N ILE A 15 1.04 5.28 17.43
CA ILE A 15 1.52 5.47 16.07
C ILE A 15 1.86 4.13 15.41
N PHE A 16 2.58 3.27 16.11
CA PHE A 16 2.97 1.96 15.59
C PHE A 16 1.78 1.01 15.44
N GLY A 17 0.83 1.07 16.38
CA GLY A 17 -0.42 0.34 16.27
C GLY A 17 -1.25 0.76 15.06
N VAL A 18 -1.39 2.07 14.83
CA VAL A 18 -2.09 2.61 13.66
C VAL A 18 -1.39 2.19 12.36
N THR A 19 -0.05 2.18 12.32
CA THR A 19 0.71 1.69 11.16
C THR A 19 0.38 0.23 10.86
N LEU A 20 0.39 -0.62 11.86
CA LEU A 20 0.07 -2.04 11.68
C LEU A 20 -1.37 -2.24 11.19
N ILE A 21 -2.34 -1.56 11.81
CA ILE A 21 -3.75 -1.65 11.38
C ILE A 21 -3.92 -1.15 9.93
N ALA A 22 -3.25 -0.06 9.55
CA ALA A 22 -3.40 0.52 8.22
C ALA A 22 -2.95 -0.41 7.06
N VAL A 23 -2.00 -1.33 7.32
CA VAL A 23 -1.50 -2.27 6.30
C VAL A 23 -2.10 -3.67 6.40
N MET A 24 -2.89 -3.92 7.43
CA MET A 24 -3.49 -5.23 7.70
C MET A 24 -4.46 -5.66 6.58
N GLY A 25 -5.37 -4.79 6.16
CA GLY A 25 -6.53 -5.08 5.31
C GLY A 25 -6.26 -6.09 4.19
N ILE A 26 -6.01 -5.63 2.97
CA ILE A 26 -5.83 -6.50 1.79
C ILE A 26 -4.68 -7.49 1.95
N ALA A 27 -3.59 -7.12 2.62
CA ALA A 27 -2.42 -7.98 2.76
C ALA A 27 -2.74 -9.31 3.48
N SER A 28 -3.64 -9.30 4.48
CA SER A 28 -4.03 -10.51 5.19
C SER A 28 -5.05 -11.37 4.44
N ILE A 29 -5.92 -10.76 3.63
CA ILE A 29 -7.03 -11.46 2.95
C ILE A 29 -6.55 -12.17 1.68
N THR A 30 -5.57 -11.61 0.98
CA THR A 30 -5.12 -12.07 -0.34
C THR A 30 -4.75 -13.56 -0.40
N PRO A 31 -4.08 -14.19 0.59
CA PRO A 31 -3.78 -15.62 0.56
C PRO A 31 -5.02 -16.53 0.60
N ALA A 32 -6.17 -16.00 1.02
CA ALA A 32 -7.42 -16.73 1.08
C ALA A 32 -8.26 -16.64 -0.21
N PHE A 33 -7.84 -15.89 -1.21
CA PHE A 33 -8.61 -15.68 -2.45
C PHE A 33 -9.09 -16.97 -3.12
N PRO A 34 -8.26 -18.02 -3.29
CA PRO A 34 -8.76 -19.28 -3.84
C PRO A 34 -9.91 -19.90 -3.02
N GLY A 35 -9.82 -19.81 -1.68
CA GLY A 35 -10.87 -20.27 -0.78
C GLY A 35 -12.15 -19.45 -0.87
N ILE A 36 -12.03 -18.12 -1.00
CA ILE A 36 -13.17 -17.19 -1.14
C ILE A 36 -13.88 -17.44 -2.48
N ILE A 37 -13.14 -17.61 -3.58
CA ILE A 37 -13.69 -17.94 -4.89
C ILE A 37 -14.56 -19.22 -4.80
N LYS A 38 -13.99 -20.27 -4.19
CA LYS A 38 -14.67 -21.55 -4.02
C LYS A 38 -15.91 -21.45 -3.14
N TYR A 39 -15.83 -20.70 -2.05
CA TYR A 39 -16.94 -20.56 -1.08
C TYR A 39 -18.15 -19.84 -1.69
N PHE A 40 -17.92 -18.70 -2.36
CA PHE A 40 -19.01 -17.91 -2.95
C PHE A 40 -19.42 -18.39 -4.36
N GLY A 41 -18.69 -19.32 -4.96
CA GLY A 41 -18.95 -19.77 -6.34
C GLY A 41 -18.80 -18.66 -7.38
N ILE A 42 -17.96 -17.66 -7.10
CA ILE A 42 -17.72 -16.53 -7.98
C ILE A 42 -16.66 -16.87 -9.05
N SER A 43 -16.65 -16.10 -10.13
CA SER A 43 -15.57 -16.22 -11.11
C SER A 43 -14.25 -15.65 -10.55
N THR A 44 -13.14 -16.19 -11.04
CA THR A 44 -11.80 -15.69 -10.67
C THR A 44 -11.62 -14.20 -10.99
N GLN A 45 -12.27 -13.71 -12.05
CA GLN A 45 -12.27 -12.29 -12.38
C GLN A 45 -12.91 -11.43 -11.29
N GLN A 46 -14.00 -11.92 -10.68
CA GLN A 46 -14.73 -11.15 -9.66
C GLN A 46 -13.93 -10.97 -8.36
N ILE A 47 -12.91 -11.79 -8.11
CA ILE A 47 -12.10 -11.65 -6.88
C ILE A 47 -11.41 -10.28 -6.78
N GLY A 48 -11.06 -9.69 -7.90
CA GLY A 48 -10.48 -8.35 -7.97
C GLY A 48 -11.40 -7.25 -7.42
N TRP A 49 -12.72 -7.49 -7.40
CA TRP A 49 -13.71 -6.55 -6.84
C TRP A 49 -13.55 -6.39 -5.33
N LEU A 50 -13.04 -7.39 -4.61
CA LEU A 50 -12.73 -7.27 -3.17
C LEU A 50 -11.70 -6.18 -2.93
N ILE A 51 -10.62 -6.21 -3.70
CA ILE A 51 -9.57 -5.19 -3.61
C ILE A 51 -10.10 -3.83 -4.03
N ALA A 52 -10.83 -3.77 -5.15
CA ALA A 52 -11.40 -2.52 -5.65
C ALA A 52 -12.39 -1.91 -4.65
N ALA A 53 -13.29 -2.70 -4.06
CA ALA A 53 -14.24 -2.23 -3.05
C ALA A 53 -13.53 -1.63 -1.83
N PHE A 54 -12.50 -2.28 -1.32
CA PHE A 54 -11.73 -1.77 -0.18
C PHE A 54 -10.92 -0.52 -0.51
N THR A 55 -10.34 -0.42 -1.70
CA THR A 55 -9.42 0.68 -2.04
C THR A 55 -10.12 1.92 -2.61
N LEU A 56 -11.30 1.74 -3.22
CA LEU A 56 -12.06 2.80 -3.87
C LEU A 56 -12.38 4.01 -2.97
N PRO A 57 -12.85 3.83 -1.72
CA PRO A 57 -13.07 4.97 -0.83
C PRO A 57 -11.82 5.81 -0.61
N GLY A 58 -10.65 5.16 -0.59
CA GLY A 58 -9.37 5.83 -0.35
C GLY A 58 -8.99 6.85 -1.43
N ILE A 59 -9.49 6.72 -2.66
CA ILE A 59 -9.22 7.68 -3.74
C ILE A 59 -9.73 9.07 -3.36
N PHE A 60 -10.94 9.14 -2.82
CA PHE A 60 -11.61 10.41 -2.51
C PHE A 60 -11.41 10.81 -1.04
N LEU A 61 -11.46 9.85 -0.13
CA LEU A 61 -11.48 10.14 1.30
C LEU A 61 -10.09 10.38 1.88
N THR A 62 -9.01 9.82 1.32
CA THR A 62 -7.66 10.07 1.88
C THR A 62 -7.29 11.56 1.90
N PRO A 63 -7.47 12.36 0.83
CA PRO A 63 -7.24 13.81 0.90
C PRO A 63 -8.21 14.51 1.85
N VAL A 64 -9.49 14.13 1.83
CA VAL A 64 -10.53 14.74 2.68
C VAL A 64 -10.24 14.50 4.16
N THR A 65 -9.92 13.27 4.54
CA THR A 65 -9.59 12.94 5.95
C THR A 65 -8.32 13.63 6.42
N GLY A 66 -7.35 13.85 5.54
CA GLY A 66 -6.17 14.67 5.83
C GLY A 66 -6.56 16.12 6.19
N ILE A 67 -7.37 16.76 5.35
CA ILE A 67 -7.87 18.14 5.59
C ILE A 67 -8.71 18.22 6.87
N LEU A 68 -9.62 17.25 7.08
CA LEU A 68 -10.43 17.20 8.30
C LEU A 68 -9.55 17.04 9.55
N ALA A 69 -8.51 16.21 9.48
CA ALA A 69 -7.58 16.02 10.57
C ALA A 69 -6.73 17.27 10.86
N ASP A 70 -6.36 18.04 9.83
CA ASP A 70 -5.67 19.33 9.98
C ASP A 70 -6.57 20.38 10.62
N ARG A 71 -7.87 20.39 10.28
CA ARG A 71 -8.82 21.40 10.72
C ARG A 71 -9.43 21.12 12.09
N PHE A 72 -9.80 19.87 12.36
CA PHE A 72 -10.54 19.47 13.58
C PHE A 72 -9.68 18.69 14.57
N GLY A 73 -8.42 18.40 14.20
CA GLY A 73 -7.49 17.64 15.01
C GLY A 73 -7.46 16.15 14.65
N ARG A 74 -6.29 15.55 14.82
CA ARG A 74 -5.97 14.17 14.41
C ARG A 74 -6.89 13.13 15.06
N LYS A 75 -7.17 13.31 16.34
CA LYS A 75 -7.96 12.36 17.14
C LYS A 75 -9.39 12.22 16.63
N LEU A 76 -10.01 13.33 16.19
CA LEU A 76 -11.40 13.33 15.72
C LEU A 76 -11.59 12.50 14.44
N VAL A 77 -10.57 12.39 13.62
CA VAL A 77 -10.63 11.56 12.39
C VAL A 77 -10.12 10.14 12.68
N LEU A 78 -9.06 9.99 13.49
CA LEU A 78 -8.43 8.70 13.76
C LEU A 78 -9.35 7.73 14.50
N VAL A 79 -10.06 8.22 15.53
CA VAL A 79 -10.92 7.36 16.35
C VAL A 79 -12.08 6.77 15.54
N PRO A 80 -12.93 7.54 14.84
CA PRO A 80 -13.96 6.97 13.99
C PRO A 80 -13.40 6.03 12.91
N SER A 81 -12.24 6.37 12.33
CA SER A 81 -11.61 5.52 11.32
C SER A 81 -11.23 4.14 11.86
N LEU A 82 -10.67 4.07 13.08
CA LEU A 82 -10.35 2.80 13.73
C LEU A 82 -11.60 1.97 14.04
N PHE A 83 -12.68 2.60 14.53
CA PHE A 83 -13.93 1.89 14.80
C PHE A 83 -14.63 1.42 13.53
N ILE A 84 -14.69 2.26 12.48
CA ILE A 84 -15.28 1.87 11.19
C ILE A 84 -14.48 0.71 10.61
N PHE A 85 -13.14 0.79 10.59
CA PHE A 85 -12.27 -0.29 10.10
C PHE A 85 -12.49 -1.59 10.87
N GLY A 86 -12.47 -1.53 12.20
CA GLY A 86 -12.59 -2.71 13.06
C GLY A 86 -13.96 -3.37 12.99
N ILE A 87 -15.03 -2.57 13.07
CA ILE A 87 -16.41 -3.08 13.06
C ILE A 87 -16.78 -3.61 11.67
N ALA A 88 -16.55 -2.83 10.61
CA ALA A 88 -16.90 -3.25 9.26
C ALA A 88 -16.08 -4.47 8.81
N GLY A 89 -14.77 -4.49 9.11
CA GLY A 89 -13.93 -5.65 8.85
C GLY A 89 -14.42 -6.89 9.58
N PHE A 90 -14.76 -6.79 10.88
CA PHE A 90 -15.30 -7.93 11.61
C PHE A 90 -16.64 -8.41 11.04
N LEU A 91 -17.52 -7.50 10.63
CA LEU A 91 -18.82 -7.86 10.03
C LEU A 91 -18.65 -8.63 8.72
N CYS A 92 -17.56 -8.44 7.97
CA CYS A 92 -17.24 -9.25 6.80
C CYS A 92 -17.21 -10.76 7.10
N SER A 93 -16.84 -11.17 8.33
CA SER A 93 -16.78 -12.57 8.73
C SER A 93 -18.14 -13.30 8.72
N PHE A 94 -19.23 -12.55 8.83
CA PHE A 94 -20.60 -13.10 8.87
C PHE A 94 -21.27 -13.10 7.49
N MET A 95 -20.64 -12.54 6.48
CA MET A 95 -21.25 -12.42 5.15
C MET A 95 -21.34 -13.77 4.45
N ARG A 96 -22.53 -14.06 3.93
CA ARG A 96 -22.84 -15.32 3.23
C ARG A 96 -23.05 -15.12 1.74
N ASP A 97 -23.13 -13.89 1.29
CA ASP A 97 -23.20 -13.52 -0.11
C ASP A 97 -22.07 -12.53 -0.47
N PHE A 98 -21.63 -12.59 -1.73
CA PHE A 98 -20.47 -11.83 -2.19
C PHE A 98 -20.72 -10.31 -2.24
N HIS A 99 -21.95 -9.87 -2.55
CA HIS A 99 -22.26 -8.45 -2.66
C HIS A 99 -22.24 -7.78 -1.29
N SER A 100 -22.83 -8.43 -0.28
CA SER A 100 -22.74 -7.93 1.10
C SER A 100 -21.30 -7.86 1.60
N LEU A 101 -20.46 -8.83 1.25
CA LEU A 101 -19.03 -8.78 1.56
C LEU A 101 -18.36 -7.54 0.92
N LEU A 102 -18.66 -7.23 -0.35
CA LEU A 102 -18.14 -6.04 -1.02
C LEU A 102 -18.59 -4.74 -0.33
N VAL A 103 -19.85 -4.67 0.12
CA VAL A 103 -20.36 -3.48 0.84
C VAL A 103 -19.60 -3.26 2.16
N PHE A 104 -19.41 -4.30 2.96
CA PHE A 104 -18.69 -4.16 4.23
C PHE A 104 -17.20 -3.90 4.02
N LEU A 105 -16.56 -4.45 2.99
CA LEU A 105 -15.20 -4.10 2.59
C LEU A 105 -15.08 -2.64 2.15
N PHE A 106 -16.09 -2.11 1.44
CA PHE A 106 -16.12 -0.69 1.09
C PHE A 106 -16.19 0.18 2.34
N ILE A 107 -17.02 -0.16 3.33
CA ILE A 107 -17.11 0.54 4.60
C ILE A 107 -15.79 0.44 5.38
N GLU A 108 -15.16 -0.74 5.42
CA GLU A 108 -13.83 -0.92 6.01
C GLU A 108 -12.80 -0.03 5.32
N GLY A 109 -12.86 0.09 3.98
CA GLY A 109 -12.05 0.98 3.18
C GLY A 109 -12.19 2.46 3.52
N ILE A 110 -13.38 2.91 3.96
CA ILE A 110 -13.60 4.26 4.50
C ILE A 110 -12.75 4.46 5.75
N GLY A 111 -12.75 3.51 6.67
CA GLY A 111 -11.89 3.52 7.85
C GLY A 111 -10.40 3.54 7.48
N ALA A 112 -9.98 2.67 6.57
CA ALA A 112 -8.60 2.59 6.10
C ALA A 112 -8.07 3.89 5.48
N ALA A 113 -8.93 4.66 4.80
CA ALA A 113 -8.58 5.95 4.21
C ALA A 113 -8.12 6.96 5.27
N GLY A 114 -8.83 7.04 6.40
CA GLY A 114 -8.46 7.92 7.52
C GLY A 114 -7.18 7.48 8.22
N LEU A 115 -6.97 6.18 8.41
CA LEU A 115 -5.77 5.64 9.05
C LEU A 115 -4.50 5.97 8.26
N SER A 116 -4.53 5.80 6.94
CA SER A 116 -3.36 6.01 6.08
C SER A 116 -2.92 7.47 5.99
N SER A 117 -3.83 8.43 6.11
CA SER A 117 -3.53 9.86 6.02
C SER A 117 -2.92 10.43 7.29
N ILE A 118 -3.29 9.90 8.46
CA ILE A 118 -2.97 10.51 9.76
C ILE A 118 -1.64 10.01 10.32
N ASN A 119 -1.23 8.79 10.00
CA ASN A 119 -0.12 8.12 10.67
C ASN A 119 1.21 8.89 10.60
N ILE A 120 1.63 9.28 9.39
CA ILE A 120 2.91 10.01 9.18
C ILE A 120 2.81 11.44 9.74
N THR A 121 1.64 12.07 9.62
CA THR A 121 1.44 13.45 10.10
C THR A 121 1.47 13.52 11.62
N LEU A 122 0.97 12.50 12.34
CA LEU A 122 1.07 12.40 13.80
C LEU A 122 2.52 12.46 14.30
N ILE A 123 3.46 11.76 13.65
CA ILE A 123 4.87 11.83 14.01
C ILE A 123 5.39 13.27 13.83
N GLY A 124 5.01 13.92 12.72
CA GLY A 124 5.41 15.28 12.42
C GLY A 124 4.87 16.34 13.37
N ASP A 125 3.68 16.10 13.94
CA ASP A 125 3.01 17.03 14.86
C ASP A 125 3.47 16.87 16.30
N LEU A 126 3.81 15.65 16.72
CA LEU A 126 4.17 15.33 18.11
C LEU A 126 5.68 15.41 18.40
N TYR A 127 6.50 15.32 17.36
CA TYR A 127 7.96 15.25 17.52
C TYR A 127 8.72 16.14 16.53
N SER A 128 9.90 16.61 16.95
CA SER A 128 10.79 17.48 16.16
C SER A 128 12.24 16.98 16.19
N GLY A 129 13.09 17.51 15.30
CA GLY A 129 14.52 17.24 15.24
C GLY A 129 14.89 15.78 15.07
N GLU A 130 15.94 15.34 15.74
CA GLU A 130 16.47 13.96 15.65
C GLU A 130 15.44 12.91 16.07
N LYS A 131 14.62 13.22 17.07
CA LYS A 131 13.58 12.32 17.58
C LYS A 131 12.50 12.03 16.54
N ARG A 132 12.10 13.04 15.75
CA ARG A 132 11.19 12.88 14.62
C ARG A 132 11.80 11.93 13.57
N THR A 133 13.07 12.14 13.22
CA THR A 133 13.77 11.32 12.23
C THR A 133 13.88 9.87 12.69
N ALA A 134 14.25 9.64 13.95
CA ALA A 134 14.33 8.29 14.51
C ALA A 134 12.97 7.58 14.50
N LEU A 135 11.90 8.26 14.92
CA LEU A 135 10.55 7.70 14.95
C LEU A 135 9.99 7.40 13.54
N MET A 136 10.31 8.22 12.56
CA MET A 136 9.98 7.90 11.16
C MET A 136 10.70 6.65 10.68
N GLY A 137 11.97 6.44 11.07
CA GLY A 137 12.71 5.21 10.79
C GLY A 137 12.09 3.98 11.45
N TYR A 138 11.74 4.07 12.74
CA TYR A 138 11.06 2.98 13.44
C TYR A 138 9.69 2.68 12.80
N ASN A 139 8.91 3.71 12.46
CA ASN A 139 7.63 3.53 11.80
C ASN A 139 7.74 2.82 10.45
N ALA A 140 8.76 3.15 9.65
CA ALA A 140 9.05 2.46 8.40
C ALA A 140 9.43 0.98 8.63
N SER A 141 10.17 0.68 9.70
CA SER A 141 10.48 -0.71 10.10
C SER A 141 9.23 -1.48 10.51
N ILE A 142 8.35 -0.87 11.30
CA ILE A 142 7.06 -1.45 11.72
C ILE A 142 6.16 -1.71 10.49
N LEU A 143 6.10 -0.77 9.56
CA LEU A 143 5.41 -0.92 8.29
C LEU A 143 5.92 -2.14 7.52
N SER A 144 7.24 -2.29 7.42
CA SER A 144 7.89 -3.41 6.73
C SER A 144 7.60 -4.75 7.41
N ILE A 145 7.62 -4.78 8.75
CA ILE A 145 7.24 -5.97 9.53
C ILE A 145 5.78 -6.33 9.27
N GLY A 146 4.87 -5.36 9.32
CA GLY A 146 3.45 -5.59 9.06
C GLY A 146 3.20 -6.13 7.66
N THR A 147 3.78 -5.51 6.62
CA THR A 147 3.61 -5.95 5.23
C THR A 147 4.18 -7.35 4.98
N ALA A 148 5.22 -7.75 5.72
CA ALA A 148 5.80 -9.09 5.63
C ALA A 148 5.01 -10.13 6.46
N ALA A 149 4.49 -9.75 7.63
CA ALA A 149 3.83 -10.68 8.53
C ALA A 149 2.37 -10.98 8.16
N TYR A 150 1.62 -9.97 7.68
CA TYR A 150 0.19 -10.15 7.44
C TYR A 150 -0.17 -11.18 6.38
N PRO A 151 0.53 -11.33 5.25
CA PRO A 151 0.23 -12.41 4.31
C PRO A 151 0.44 -13.79 4.93
N ALA A 152 1.51 -13.99 5.72
CA ALA A 152 1.75 -15.26 6.39
C ALA A 152 0.69 -15.54 7.46
N LEU A 153 0.34 -14.56 8.30
CA LEU A 153 -0.71 -14.66 9.30
C LEU A 153 -2.08 -14.95 8.67
N GLY A 154 -2.43 -14.20 7.62
CA GLY A 154 -3.67 -14.40 6.89
C GLY A 154 -3.74 -15.76 6.24
N GLY A 155 -2.65 -16.22 5.62
CA GLY A 155 -2.54 -17.57 5.05
C GLY A 155 -2.69 -18.68 6.08
N PHE A 156 -2.10 -18.52 7.27
CA PHE A 156 -2.25 -19.46 8.39
C PHE A 156 -3.69 -19.49 8.91
N ILE A 157 -4.30 -18.33 9.16
CA ILE A 157 -5.67 -18.24 9.66
C ILE A 157 -6.67 -18.81 8.64
N ALA A 158 -6.43 -18.60 7.35
CA ALA A 158 -7.29 -19.10 6.28
C ALA A 158 -7.42 -20.64 6.23
N VAL A 159 -6.50 -21.39 6.85
CA VAL A 159 -6.60 -22.85 6.99
C VAL A 159 -7.83 -23.25 7.80
N PHE A 160 -8.18 -22.44 8.80
CA PHE A 160 -9.35 -22.66 9.64
C PHE A 160 -10.65 -22.17 8.99
N GLY A 161 -10.54 -21.29 7.98
CA GLY A 161 -11.62 -20.70 7.22
C GLY A 161 -11.30 -19.27 6.85
N TRP A 162 -11.65 -18.87 5.61
CA TRP A 162 -11.40 -17.51 5.10
C TRP A 162 -12.04 -16.42 5.99
N GLN A 163 -13.18 -16.70 6.61
CA GLN A 163 -13.93 -15.76 7.45
C GLN A 163 -13.16 -15.35 8.70
N TYR A 164 -12.29 -16.20 9.24
CA TYR A 164 -11.54 -15.90 10.47
C TYR A 164 -10.47 -14.82 10.28
N ILE A 165 -10.04 -14.56 9.04
CA ILE A 165 -9.11 -13.48 8.73
C ILE A 165 -9.73 -12.12 9.10
N PHE A 166 -11.04 -11.99 8.94
CA PHE A 166 -11.80 -10.78 9.26
C PHE A 166 -11.96 -10.52 10.77
N TYR A 167 -11.41 -11.37 11.63
CA TYR A 167 -11.27 -11.09 13.06
C TYR A 167 -10.05 -10.20 13.36
N LEU A 168 -9.05 -10.16 12.48
CA LEU A 168 -7.88 -9.30 12.65
C LEU A 168 -8.24 -7.81 12.75
N PRO A 169 -9.14 -7.25 11.93
CA PRO A 169 -9.58 -5.85 12.07
C PRO A 169 -10.12 -5.47 13.45
N LEU A 170 -10.64 -6.42 14.25
CA LEU A 170 -11.08 -6.15 15.62
C LEU A 170 -9.98 -5.53 16.49
N LEU A 171 -8.71 -5.77 16.18
CA LEU A 171 -7.58 -5.14 16.88
C LEU A 171 -7.58 -3.60 16.77
N ALA A 172 -8.29 -3.05 15.80
CA ALA A 172 -8.47 -1.60 15.68
C ALA A 172 -9.34 -1.02 16.80
N ILE A 173 -10.28 -1.80 17.37
CA ILE A 173 -11.21 -1.33 18.41
C ILE A 173 -10.48 -1.02 19.71
N PRO A 174 -9.72 -1.95 20.34
CA PRO A 174 -8.95 -1.64 21.55
C PRO A 174 -7.91 -0.54 21.30
N LEU A 175 -7.31 -0.47 20.10
CA LEU A 175 -6.43 0.62 19.75
C LEU A 175 -7.19 1.96 19.71
N GLY A 176 -8.39 1.99 19.13
CA GLY A 176 -9.27 3.17 19.11
C GLY A 176 -9.62 3.67 20.53
N ILE A 177 -9.96 2.73 21.42
CA ILE A 177 -10.18 3.03 22.85
C ILE A 177 -8.90 3.61 23.46
N PHE A 178 -7.75 3.03 23.18
CA PHE A 178 -6.47 3.52 23.70
C PHE A 178 -6.13 4.92 23.16
N VAL A 179 -6.49 5.22 21.90
CA VAL A 179 -6.35 6.56 21.31
C VAL A 179 -7.23 7.58 22.01
N ILE A 180 -8.47 7.23 22.38
CA ILE A 180 -9.40 8.13 23.09
C ILE A 180 -8.77 8.63 24.41
N PHE A 181 -8.16 7.77 25.17
CA PHE A 181 -7.61 8.12 26.48
C PHE A 181 -6.13 8.48 26.46
N GLY A 182 -5.36 7.96 25.50
CA GLY A 182 -3.89 8.06 25.45
C GLY A 182 -3.35 9.19 24.58
N LEU A 183 -4.01 9.49 23.44
CA LEU A 183 -3.49 10.48 22.51
C LEU A 183 -3.88 11.90 22.95
N LYS A 184 -2.89 12.74 23.19
CA LYS A 184 -3.13 14.19 23.27
C LYS A 184 -3.32 14.70 21.84
N ASN A 185 -4.50 15.32 21.59
CA ASN A 185 -4.80 15.88 20.27
C ASN A 185 -3.83 17.03 19.99
N PRO A 186 -2.97 16.97 18.94
CA PRO A 186 -2.19 18.13 18.55
C PRO A 186 -3.14 19.28 18.18
N GLU A 187 -2.76 20.50 18.57
CA GLU A 187 -3.56 21.66 18.22
C GLU A 187 -3.70 21.80 16.71
N PRO A 188 -4.90 22.13 16.20
CA PRO A 188 -5.10 22.35 14.77
C PRO A 188 -4.16 23.46 14.26
N LYS A 189 -3.43 23.17 13.18
CA LYS A 189 -2.59 24.17 12.53
C LYS A 189 -3.42 24.99 11.54
N ASP A 190 -3.07 26.25 11.45
CA ASP A 190 -3.68 27.35 10.72
C ASP A 190 -4.42 27.03 9.41
N HIS A 191 -5.53 27.74 9.18
CA HIS A 191 -6.53 27.49 8.16
C HIS A 191 -6.16 28.13 6.82
N GLN A 192 -5.35 27.46 6.00
CA GLN A 192 -5.22 27.89 4.61
C GLN A 192 -6.45 27.42 3.81
N GLY A 193 -7.02 28.33 3.01
CA GLY A 193 -8.17 28.02 2.18
C GLY A 193 -7.89 26.90 1.19
N ILE A 194 -8.79 25.91 1.12
CA ILE A 194 -8.69 24.71 0.26
C ILE A 194 -8.37 25.09 -1.20
N GLY A 195 -8.98 26.17 -1.72
CA GLY A 195 -8.76 26.61 -3.12
C GLY A 195 -7.34 27.13 -3.39
N GLU A 196 -6.74 27.87 -2.43
CA GLU A 196 -5.36 28.34 -2.56
C GLU A 196 -4.34 27.21 -2.48
N TYR A 197 -4.62 26.22 -1.63
CA TYR A 197 -3.86 24.97 -1.52
C TYR A 197 -3.80 24.22 -2.86
N PHE A 198 -4.95 23.96 -3.51
CA PHE A 198 -5.00 23.30 -4.81
C PHE A 198 -4.37 24.12 -5.93
N ARG A 199 -4.52 25.44 -5.95
CA ARG A 199 -3.92 26.30 -6.97
C ARG A 199 -2.38 26.30 -6.92
N ARG A 200 -1.79 26.32 -5.74
CA ARG A 200 -0.32 26.23 -5.56
C ARG A 200 0.23 24.88 -6.00
N ILE A 201 -0.48 23.81 -5.69
CA ILE A 201 -0.11 22.45 -6.10
C ILE A 201 -0.09 22.36 -7.63
N TRP A 202 -1.14 22.86 -8.29
CA TRP A 202 -1.31 22.75 -9.75
C TRP A 202 -0.15 23.40 -10.53
N VAL A 203 0.34 24.54 -10.10
CA VAL A 203 1.46 25.23 -10.75
C VAL A 203 2.75 24.41 -10.71
N ASN A 204 3.04 23.74 -9.61
CA ASN A 204 4.29 23.01 -9.42
C ASN A 204 4.23 21.55 -9.89
N ILE A 205 3.05 20.96 -9.99
CA ILE A 205 2.85 19.63 -10.59
C ILE A 205 3.05 19.67 -12.12
N ASN A 206 2.90 20.81 -12.78
CA ASN A 206 2.94 20.92 -14.24
C ASN A 206 4.35 20.80 -14.85
N GLN A 207 5.12 19.82 -14.33
CA GLN A 207 6.42 19.42 -14.87
C GLN A 207 6.31 18.03 -15.47
N ARG A 208 6.82 17.82 -16.70
CA ARG A 208 6.80 16.54 -17.40
C ARG A 208 7.33 15.37 -16.53
N SER A 209 8.41 15.60 -15.78
CA SER A 209 8.98 14.58 -14.92
C SER A 209 8.08 14.21 -13.72
N VAL A 210 7.34 15.17 -13.15
CA VAL A 210 6.41 14.93 -12.06
C VAL A 210 5.22 14.09 -12.53
N TRP A 211 4.65 14.43 -13.69
CA TRP A 211 3.59 13.62 -14.30
C TRP A 211 4.07 12.22 -14.67
N GLY A 212 5.30 12.10 -15.18
CA GLY A 212 5.92 10.80 -15.46
C GLY A 212 6.04 9.95 -14.18
N LEU A 213 6.49 10.53 -13.06
CA LEU A 213 6.61 9.84 -11.78
C LEU A 213 5.25 9.43 -11.21
N PHE A 214 4.22 10.28 -11.31
CA PHE A 214 2.86 9.92 -10.89
C PHE A 214 2.31 8.78 -11.74
N LEU A 215 2.49 8.83 -13.05
CA LEU A 215 2.02 7.76 -13.95
C LEU A 215 2.75 6.43 -13.65
N VAL A 216 4.09 6.47 -13.46
CA VAL A 216 4.86 5.29 -13.08
C VAL A 216 4.38 4.75 -11.74
N ASN A 217 4.15 5.61 -10.74
CA ASN A 217 3.64 5.17 -9.44
C ASN A 217 2.26 4.52 -9.54
N MET A 218 1.35 5.08 -10.32
CA MET A 218 0.05 4.48 -10.61
C MET A 218 0.22 3.08 -11.23
N LEU A 219 1.07 2.95 -12.24
CA LEU A 219 1.33 1.67 -12.92
C LEU A 219 2.01 0.64 -12.00
N VAL A 220 2.91 1.06 -11.08
CA VAL A 220 3.45 0.19 -10.02
C VAL A 220 2.32 -0.44 -9.23
N PHE A 221 1.33 0.35 -8.81
CA PHE A 221 0.22 -0.15 -8.02
C PHE A 221 -0.84 -0.90 -8.85
N VAL A 222 -1.00 -0.58 -10.14
CA VAL A 222 -1.77 -1.40 -11.09
C VAL A 222 -1.16 -2.80 -11.17
N LEU A 223 0.15 -2.92 -11.34
CA LEU A 223 0.84 -4.19 -11.44
C LEU A 223 0.82 -4.95 -10.11
N LEU A 224 1.14 -4.29 -8.99
CA LEU A 224 1.15 -4.91 -7.67
C LEU A 224 -0.24 -5.44 -7.29
N TYR A 225 -1.28 -4.61 -7.36
CA TYR A 225 -2.63 -4.98 -6.93
C TYR A 225 -3.38 -5.78 -7.99
N GLY A 226 -3.22 -5.42 -9.26
CA GLY A 226 -3.87 -6.10 -10.37
C GLY A 226 -3.29 -7.49 -10.61
N THR A 227 -2.00 -7.58 -10.94
CA THR A 227 -1.40 -8.87 -11.33
C THR A 227 -0.93 -9.66 -10.11
N TYR A 228 -0.10 -9.04 -9.24
CA TYR A 228 0.55 -9.78 -8.17
C TYR A 228 -0.41 -10.14 -7.04
N LEU A 229 -1.08 -9.18 -6.40
CA LEU A 229 -1.96 -9.47 -5.25
C LEU A 229 -3.24 -10.24 -5.66
N THR A 230 -3.76 -10.03 -6.86
CA THR A 230 -5.00 -10.68 -7.30
C THR A 230 -4.74 -12.06 -7.90
N TYR A 231 -3.85 -12.18 -8.88
CA TYR A 231 -3.71 -13.40 -9.69
C TYR A 231 -2.57 -14.31 -9.28
N PHE A 232 -1.56 -13.83 -8.54
CA PHE A 232 -0.49 -14.69 -8.04
C PHE A 232 -0.98 -15.79 -7.05
N PRO A 233 -1.88 -15.51 -6.09
CA PRO A 233 -2.48 -16.56 -5.25
C PRO A 233 -3.19 -17.65 -6.06
N ILE A 234 -3.86 -17.24 -7.14
CA ILE A 234 -4.59 -18.14 -8.03
C ILE A 234 -3.60 -19.00 -8.81
N LEU A 235 -2.53 -18.39 -9.37
CA LEU A 235 -1.45 -19.12 -10.05
C LEU A 235 -0.88 -20.22 -9.16
N LEU A 236 -0.58 -19.89 -7.91
CA LEU A 236 -0.03 -20.88 -6.97
C LEU A 236 -1.02 -21.99 -6.66
N SER A 237 -2.30 -21.66 -6.47
CA SER A 237 -3.35 -22.64 -6.21
C SER A 237 -3.60 -23.56 -7.41
N GLU A 238 -3.68 -23.01 -8.62
CA GLU A 238 -3.99 -23.79 -9.83
C GLU A 238 -2.81 -24.64 -10.31
N ARG A 239 -1.58 -24.08 -10.31
CA ARG A 239 -0.41 -24.79 -10.87
C ARG A 239 0.35 -25.65 -9.87
N LEU A 240 0.44 -25.23 -8.62
CA LEU A 240 1.23 -25.89 -7.59
C LEU A 240 0.40 -26.48 -6.45
N HIS A 241 -0.95 -26.44 -6.57
CA HIS A 241 -1.87 -26.88 -5.52
C HIS A 241 -1.54 -26.29 -4.14
N ALA A 242 -1.11 -25.00 -4.14
CA ALA A 242 -0.68 -24.30 -2.96
C ALA A 242 -1.84 -24.08 -1.99
N THR A 243 -1.60 -24.33 -0.71
CA THR A 243 -2.48 -23.91 0.36
C THR A 243 -2.35 -22.41 0.65
N SER A 244 -3.30 -21.83 1.37
CA SER A 244 -3.24 -20.43 1.80
C SER A 244 -1.95 -20.10 2.57
N VAL A 245 -1.39 -21.06 3.33
CA VAL A 245 -0.11 -20.90 4.05
C VAL A 245 1.04 -20.70 3.05
N HIS A 246 1.14 -21.57 2.04
CA HIS A 246 2.17 -21.44 1.01
C HIS A 246 2.08 -20.10 0.28
N ILE A 247 0.87 -19.68 -0.07
CA ILE A 247 0.62 -18.39 -0.72
C ILE A 247 1.08 -17.24 0.18
N GLY A 248 0.65 -17.25 1.44
CA GLY A 248 1.04 -16.24 2.42
C GLY A 248 2.55 -16.14 2.63
N LEU A 249 3.24 -17.28 2.73
CA LEU A 249 4.70 -17.32 2.87
C LEU A 249 5.41 -16.75 1.63
N MET A 250 4.97 -17.08 0.41
CA MET A 250 5.54 -16.51 -0.83
C MET A 250 5.38 -15.00 -0.87
N MET A 251 4.22 -14.47 -0.48
CA MET A 251 3.98 -13.04 -0.40
C MET A 251 4.83 -12.36 0.68
N SER A 252 5.05 -13.04 1.81
CA SER A 252 5.93 -12.57 2.87
C SER A 252 7.39 -12.52 2.42
N ILE A 253 7.87 -13.50 1.65
CA ILE A 253 9.22 -13.48 1.06
C ILE A 253 9.38 -12.24 0.18
N MET A 254 8.41 -11.94 -0.68
CA MET A 254 8.43 -10.72 -1.51
C MET A 254 8.58 -9.46 -0.65
N SER A 255 7.78 -9.34 0.39
CA SER A 255 7.80 -8.17 1.29
C SER A 255 9.14 -8.05 2.04
N LEU A 256 9.75 -9.16 2.48
CA LEU A 256 11.06 -9.18 3.12
C LEU A 256 12.17 -8.75 2.14
N VAL A 257 12.15 -9.27 0.91
CA VAL A 257 13.10 -8.85 -0.12
C VAL A 257 12.94 -7.37 -0.46
N THR A 258 11.70 -6.89 -0.56
CA THR A 258 11.39 -5.46 -0.75
C THR A 258 11.99 -4.61 0.38
N ALA A 259 11.78 -4.98 1.64
CA ALA A 259 12.31 -4.27 2.80
C ALA A 259 13.85 -4.27 2.80
N ALA A 260 14.47 -5.43 2.53
CA ALA A 260 15.93 -5.54 2.44
C ALA A 260 16.51 -4.67 1.33
N THR A 261 15.89 -4.65 0.14
CA THR A 261 16.33 -3.84 -1.00
C THR A 261 16.15 -2.35 -0.70
N SER A 262 15.01 -1.95 -0.19
CA SER A 262 14.72 -0.55 0.18
C SER A 262 15.69 -0.02 1.23
N SER A 263 16.12 -0.85 2.19
CA SER A 263 17.10 -0.47 3.21
C SER A 263 18.50 -0.17 2.64
N GLN A 264 18.82 -0.74 1.48
CA GLN A 264 20.10 -0.51 0.78
C GLN A 264 20.05 0.66 -0.22
N LEU A 265 18.88 1.24 -0.45
CA LEU A 265 18.68 2.26 -1.49
C LEU A 265 19.63 3.47 -1.32
N GLY A 266 19.92 3.86 -0.09
CA GLY A 266 20.87 4.94 0.17
C GLY A 266 22.29 4.64 -0.32
N ARG A 267 22.73 3.36 -0.27
CA ARG A 267 24.01 2.90 -0.81
C ARG A 267 23.96 2.79 -2.32
N ILE A 268 22.85 2.31 -2.86
CA ILE A 268 22.63 2.15 -4.31
C ILE A 268 22.62 3.52 -5.00
N ASN A 269 21.94 4.51 -4.42
CA ASN A 269 21.88 5.90 -4.93
C ASN A 269 23.25 6.61 -4.98
N LYS A 270 24.25 6.14 -4.20
CA LYS A 270 25.62 6.67 -4.28
C LYS A 270 26.36 6.18 -5.54
N ARG A 271 25.93 5.08 -6.14
CA ARG A 271 26.60 4.44 -7.29
C ARG A 271 25.85 4.60 -8.59
N PHE A 272 24.54 4.70 -8.52
CA PHE A 272 23.66 4.73 -9.70
C PHE A 272 22.76 5.96 -9.66
N HIS A 273 22.52 6.52 -10.82
CA HIS A 273 21.57 7.62 -10.98
C HIS A 273 20.13 7.15 -10.73
N SER A 274 19.29 8.04 -10.19
CA SER A 274 17.90 7.71 -9.85
C SER A 274 17.11 7.16 -11.04
N LYS A 275 17.30 7.68 -12.25
CA LYS A 275 16.68 7.18 -13.47
C LYS A 275 17.09 5.73 -13.76
N THR A 276 18.38 5.39 -13.63
CA THR A 276 18.89 4.03 -13.82
C THR A 276 18.26 3.06 -12.82
N ILE A 277 18.10 3.48 -11.55
CA ILE A 277 17.47 2.66 -10.52
C ILE A 277 15.99 2.37 -10.87
N LEU A 278 15.26 3.38 -11.36
CA LEU A 278 13.88 3.19 -11.81
C LEU A 278 13.79 2.23 -13.01
N LEU A 279 14.68 2.37 -14.00
CA LEU A 279 14.74 1.46 -15.16
C LEU A 279 15.09 0.02 -14.75
N LEU A 280 16.05 -0.16 -13.84
CA LEU A 280 16.36 -1.50 -13.27
C LEU A 280 15.17 -2.09 -12.52
N GLY A 281 14.48 -1.30 -11.71
CA GLY A 281 13.31 -1.77 -10.98
C GLY A 281 12.17 -2.23 -11.91
N THR A 282 11.92 -1.51 -12.99
CA THR A 282 10.92 -1.92 -14.00
C THR A 282 11.36 -3.14 -14.79
N SER A 283 12.64 -3.28 -15.08
CA SER A 283 13.20 -4.49 -15.73
C SER A 283 13.03 -5.72 -14.82
N PHE A 284 13.23 -5.60 -13.51
CA PHE A 284 12.95 -6.68 -12.57
C PHE A 284 11.46 -7.04 -12.53
N TYR A 285 10.55 -6.07 -12.58
CA TYR A 285 9.14 -6.35 -12.68
C TYR A 285 8.79 -7.14 -13.96
N PHE A 286 9.31 -6.70 -15.10
CA PHE A 286 9.12 -7.40 -16.38
C PHE A 286 9.62 -8.84 -16.33
N LEU A 287 10.87 -9.04 -15.87
CA LEU A 287 11.46 -10.36 -15.73
C LEU A 287 10.65 -11.26 -14.77
N SER A 288 10.18 -10.71 -13.65
CA SER A 288 9.36 -11.45 -12.71
C SER A 288 8.03 -11.89 -13.34
N MET A 289 7.34 -11.00 -14.07
CA MET A 289 6.07 -11.35 -14.72
C MET A 289 6.26 -12.44 -15.79
N LEU A 290 7.32 -12.34 -16.61
CA LEU A 290 7.64 -13.39 -17.58
C LEU A 290 8.02 -14.71 -16.90
N SER A 291 8.80 -14.65 -15.83
CA SER A 291 9.18 -15.85 -15.09
C SER A 291 7.98 -16.54 -14.46
N LEU A 292 7.03 -15.78 -13.87
CA LEU A 292 5.77 -16.31 -13.34
C LEU A 292 4.89 -16.93 -14.43
N LEU A 293 4.88 -16.33 -15.63
CA LEU A 293 4.11 -16.86 -16.76
C LEU A 293 4.48 -18.31 -17.11
N ILE A 294 5.77 -18.64 -17.05
CA ILE A 294 6.31 -19.95 -17.42
C ILE A 294 6.62 -20.86 -16.22
N SER A 295 6.42 -20.38 -14.99
CA SER A 295 6.79 -21.13 -13.79
C SER A 295 5.91 -22.37 -13.59
N GLN A 296 6.56 -23.53 -13.34
CA GLN A 296 5.93 -24.82 -13.06
C GLN A 296 6.47 -25.48 -11.79
N SER A 297 7.39 -24.83 -11.08
CA SER A 297 8.01 -25.37 -9.87
C SER A 297 8.13 -24.31 -8.78
N TRP A 298 8.19 -24.77 -7.53
CA TRP A 298 8.38 -23.88 -6.37
C TRP A 298 9.64 -23.03 -6.46
N ILE A 299 10.75 -23.59 -6.97
CA ILE A 299 12.01 -22.87 -7.12
C ILE A 299 11.85 -21.70 -8.08
N GLN A 300 11.21 -21.92 -9.23
CA GLN A 300 10.96 -20.87 -10.22
C GLN A 300 10.07 -19.75 -9.63
N VAL A 301 9.05 -20.12 -8.88
CA VAL A 301 8.18 -19.15 -8.20
C VAL A 301 8.94 -18.34 -7.16
N VAL A 302 9.75 -18.99 -6.30
CA VAL A 302 10.57 -18.29 -5.30
C VAL A 302 11.51 -17.28 -5.96
N LEU A 303 12.21 -17.68 -7.03
CA LEU A 303 13.10 -16.79 -7.78
C LEU A 303 12.33 -15.61 -8.38
N SER A 304 11.16 -15.86 -8.97
CA SER A 304 10.30 -14.80 -9.53
C SER A 304 9.83 -13.80 -8.47
N VAL A 305 9.46 -14.30 -7.29
CA VAL A 305 9.03 -13.49 -6.15
C VAL A 305 10.18 -12.64 -5.60
N ILE A 306 11.41 -13.20 -5.55
CA ILE A 306 12.61 -12.45 -5.16
C ILE A 306 12.86 -11.33 -6.16
N VAL A 307 12.83 -11.62 -7.46
CA VAL A 307 13.02 -10.62 -8.52
C VAL A 307 11.96 -9.52 -8.45
N PHE A 308 10.71 -9.88 -8.19
CA PHE A 308 9.64 -8.89 -7.97
C PHE A 308 9.93 -7.99 -6.77
N GLY A 309 10.32 -8.58 -5.63
CA GLY A 309 10.66 -7.86 -4.41
C GLY A 309 11.84 -6.89 -4.59
N LEU A 310 12.87 -7.29 -5.35
CA LEU A 310 13.99 -6.40 -5.74
C LEU A 310 13.46 -5.20 -6.53
N GLY A 311 12.63 -5.43 -7.55
CA GLY A 311 12.02 -4.36 -8.35
C GLY A 311 11.19 -3.41 -7.49
N HIS A 312 10.32 -3.94 -6.63
CA HIS A 312 9.44 -3.14 -5.77
C HIS A 312 10.24 -2.29 -4.77
N GLY A 313 11.28 -2.88 -4.17
CA GLY A 313 12.16 -2.19 -3.22
C GLY A 313 13.01 -1.09 -3.84
N LEU A 314 13.28 -1.14 -5.15
CA LEU A 314 13.93 -0.05 -5.87
C LEU A 314 12.94 1.03 -6.30
N LEU A 315 11.77 0.64 -6.84
CA LEU A 315 10.84 1.57 -7.48
C LEU A 315 10.15 2.51 -6.48
N VAL A 316 9.43 1.95 -5.52
CA VAL A 316 8.53 2.75 -4.65
C VAL A 316 9.27 3.84 -3.88
N PRO A 317 10.34 3.53 -3.12
CA PRO A 317 11.03 4.58 -2.38
C PRO A 317 11.80 5.55 -3.28
N SER A 318 12.27 5.12 -4.47
CA SER A 318 12.91 6.03 -5.44
C SER A 318 11.92 7.03 -6.02
N ILE A 319 10.71 6.59 -6.40
CA ILE A 319 9.64 7.48 -6.89
C ILE A 319 9.28 8.51 -5.81
N GLN A 320 9.06 8.06 -4.56
CA GLN A 320 8.72 8.94 -3.44
C GLN A 320 9.83 9.97 -3.18
N ASN A 321 11.09 9.53 -3.18
CA ASN A 321 12.24 10.42 -2.98
C ASN A 321 12.36 11.49 -4.08
N LEU A 322 12.17 11.09 -5.34
CA LEU A 322 12.18 12.04 -6.47
C LEU A 322 11.02 13.04 -6.39
N LEU A 323 9.80 12.58 -6.08
CA LEU A 323 8.64 13.48 -5.93
C LEU A 323 8.85 14.49 -4.80
N VAL A 324 9.41 14.07 -3.67
CA VAL A 324 9.78 14.98 -2.56
C VAL A 324 10.87 15.98 -3.01
N GLY A 325 11.79 15.55 -3.88
CA GLY A 325 12.86 16.40 -4.43
C GLY A 325 12.36 17.49 -5.38
N PHE A 326 11.24 17.25 -6.09
CA PHE A 326 10.61 18.26 -6.96
C PHE A 326 9.77 19.28 -6.18
N ALA A 327 9.31 18.92 -4.97
CA ALA A 327 8.46 19.77 -4.17
C ALA A 327 9.28 20.74 -3.28
N SER A 328 8.88 22.00 -3.20
CA SER A 328 9.38 22.92 -2.19
C SER A 328 8.99 22.42 -0.78
N ILE A 329 9.72 22.84 0.27
CA ILE A 329 9.46 22.38 1.65
C ILE A 329 8.00 22.61 2.06
N LYS A 330 7.40 23.73 1.64
CA LYS A 330 6.01 24.10 1.94
C LYS A 330 4.96 23.24 1.19
N GLU A 331 5.36 22.62 0.08
CA GLU A 331 4.46 21.90 -0.84
C GLU A 331 4.58 20.38 -0.75
N ARG A 332 5.60 19.86 -0.02
CA ARG A 332 5.85 18.42 0.09
C ARG A 332 4.63 17.62 0.55
N ALA A 333 3.91 18.14 1.55
CA ALA A 333 2.70 17.49 2.05
C ALA A 333 1.64 17.36 0.96
N ALA A 334 1.45 18.41 0.18
CA ALA A 334 0.51 18.46 -0.93
C ALA A 334 0.87 17.49 -2.06
N PHE A 335 2.15 17.47 -2.46
CA PHE A 335 2.66 16.51 -3.45
C PHE A 335 2.45 15.06 -3.00
N MET A 336 2.75 14.76 -1.75
CA MET A 336 2.57 13.41 -1.20
C MET A 336 1.09 13.04 -1.07
N SER A 337 0.21 14.00 -0.85
CA SER A 337 -1.25 13.80 -0.85
C SER A 337 -1.76 13.40 -2.24
N VAL A 338 -1.33 14.14 -3.29
CA VAL A 338 -1.63 13.77 -4.68
C VAL A 338 -1.05 12.41 -5.04
N ASN A 339 0.20 12.14 -4.63
CA ASN A 339 0.83 10.84 -4.83
C ASN A 339 0.01 9.71 -4.17
N SER A 340 -0.50 9.94 -2.96
CA SER A 340 -1.36 8.97 -2.26
C SER A 340 -2.68 8.72 -3.00
N MET A 341 -3.29 9.75 -3.59
CA MET A 341 -4.47 9.59 -4.43
C MET A 341 -4.16 8.77 -5.69
N VAL A 342 -3.06 9.09 -6.37
CA VAL A 342 -2.63 8.40 -7.60
C VAL A 342 -2.36 6.92 -7.35
N LEU A 343 -1.67 6.58 -6.27
CA LEU A 343 -1.45 5.17 -5.92
C LEU A 343 -2.76 4.43 -5.63
N ARG A 344 -3.74 5.09 -4.95
CA ARG A 344 -5.06 4.51 -4.69
C ARG A 344 -5.84 4.24 -5.98
N ILE A 345 -5.73 5.13 -6.97
CA ILE A 345 -6.28 4.89 -8.31
C ILE A 345 -5.68 3.62 -8.90
N GLY A 346 -4.35 3.46 -8.85
CA GLY A 346 -3.68 2.25 -9.33
C GLY A 346 -4.13 0.98 -8.59
N GLN A 347 -4.26 1.05 -7.26
CA GLN A 347 -4.76 -0.05 -6.43
C GLN A 347 -6.17 -0.49 -6.79
N THR A 348 -7.05 0.47 -7.11
CA THR A 348 -8.47 0.21 -7.42
C THR A 348 -8.65 -0.26 -8.86
N ILE A 349 -8.02 0.42 -9.82
CA ILE A 349 -8.18 0.11 -11.24
C ILE A 349 -7.41 -1.15 -11.61
N GLY A 350 -6.27 -1.42 -10.97
CA GLY A 350 -5.40 -2.55 -11.29
C GLY A 350 -6.12 -3.89 -11.36
N PRO A 351 -6.78 -4.35 -10.30
CA PRO A 351 -7.51 -5.61 -10.29
C PRO A 351 -8.62 -5.67 -11.35
N LEU A 352 -9.31 -4.56 -11.58
CA LEU A 352 -10.39 -4.48 -12.58
C LEU A 352 -9.84 -4.56 -14.00
N LEU A 353 -8.77 -3.81 -14.28
CA LEU A 353 -8.12 -3.78 -15.60
C LEU A 353 -7.52 -5.16 -15.95
N ILE A 354 -6.74 -5.74 -15.03
CA ILE A 354 -6.12 -7.05 -15.25
C ILE A 354 -7.21 -8.15 -15.30
N GLY A 355 -8.31 -7.95 -14.58
CA GLY A 355 -9.48 -8.83 -14.65
C GLY A 355 -10.10 -8.96 -16.04
N ILE A 356 -10.09 -7.88 -16.83
CA ILE A 356 -10.54 -7.92 -18.23
C ILE A 356 -9.63 -8.84 -19.04
N PHE A 357 -8.31 -8.73 -18.88
CA PHE A 357 -7.37 -9.60 -19.59
C PHE A 357 -7.49 -11.06 -19.13
N TYR A 358 -7.74 -11.31 -17.85
CA TYR A 358 -8.04 -12.65 -17.35
C TYR A 358 -9.28 -13.24 -18.04
N ALA A 359 -10.35 -12.48 -18.21
CA ALA A 359 -11.58 -12.94 -18.84
C ALA A 359 -11.40 -13.32 -20.33
N ILE A 360 -10.47 -12.66 -21.03
CA ILE A 360 -10.20 -12.90 -22.46
C ILE A 360 -9.26 -14.10 -22.67
N GLY A 361 -8.23 -14.25 -21.87
CA GLY A 361 -7.12 -15.18 -22.12
C GLY A 361 -6.61 -15.91 -20.87
N SER A 362 -7.42 -16.05 -19.85
CA SER A 362 -7.11 -16.77 -18.61
C SER A 362 -5.96 -16.15 -17.79
N LEU A 363 -5.39 -16.94 -16.89
CA LEU A 363 -4.29 -16.56 -16.03
C LEU A 363 -3.02 -16.08 -16.81
N GLN A 364 -2.76 -16.67 -17.96
CA GLN A 364 -1.61 -16.31 -18.81
C GLN A 364 -1.74 -14.86 -19.30
N ALA A 365 -2.92 -14.47 -19.78
CA ALA A 365 -3.16 -13.11 -20.24
C ALA A 365 -2.98 -12.05 -19.11
N SER A 366 -3.30 -12.39 -17.87
CA SER A 366 -3.07 -11.52 -16.72
C SER A 366 -1.59 -11.21 -16.49
N PHE A 367 -0.70 -12.21 -16.61
CA PHE A 367 0.75 -12.01 -16.46
C PHE A 367 1.37 -11.35 -17.69
N ILE A 368 0.87 -11.62 -18.89
CA ILE A 368 1.25 -10.89 -20.11
C ILE A 368 0.87 -9.42 -19.96
N ALA A 369 -0.35 -9.12 -19.52
CA ALA A 369 -0.77 -7.73 -19.26
C ALA A 369 0.12 -7.06 -18.22
N GLY A 370 0.50 -7.76 -17.13
CA GLY A 370 1.48 -7.27 -16.16
C GLY A 370 2.85 -6.97 -16.78
N SER A 371 3.31 -7.81 -17.71
CA SER A 371 4.56 -7.58 -18.46
C SER A 371 4.46 -6.34 -19.36
N VAL A 372 3.31 -6.14 -20.02
CA VAL A 372 3.05 -4.94 -20.83
C VAL A 372 3.04 -3.69 -19.96
N VAL A 373 2.41 -3.74 -18.79
CA VAL A 373 2.45 -2.61 -17.83
C VAL A 373 3.89 -2.27 -17.43
N ALA A 374 4.75 -3.26 -17.18
CA ALA A 374 6.16 -3.03 -16.88
C ALA A 374 6.92 -2.38 -18.05
N ILE A 375 6.63 -2.78 -19.30
CA ILE A 375 7.21 -2.14 -20.50
C ILE A 375 6.73 -0.69 -20.61
N LEU A 376 5.45 -0.42 -20.39
CA LEU A 376 4.91 0.94 -20.40
C LEU A 376 5.59 1.81 -19.33
N MET A 377 5.80 1.27 -18.12
CA MET A 377 6.55 1.97 -17.07
C MET A 377 7.96 2.32 -17.52
N PHE A 378 8.67 1.37 -18.18
CA PHE A 378 10.01 1.59 -18.70
C PHE A 378 10.02 2.74 -19.73
N GLY A 379 9.09 2.74 -20.69
CA GLY A 379 8.94 3.80 -21.68
C GLY A 379 8.66 5.16 -21.03
N VAL A 380 7.73 5.24 -20.08
CA VAL A 380 7.43 6.50 -19.36
C VAL A 380 8.65 7.02 -18.61
N ILE A 381 9.41 6.17 -17.95
CA ILE A 381 10.65 6.58 -17.25
C ILE A 381 11.69 7.07 -18.25
N ALA A 382 11.89 6.34 -19.33
CA ALA A 382 12.89 6.69 -20.35
C ALA A 382 12.63 8.07 -20.96
N GLU A 383 11.36 8.37 -21.28
CA GLU A 383 10.99 9.59 -21.98
C GLU A 383 10.67 10.79 -21.07
N MET A 384 9.97 10.55 -19.96
CA MET A 384 9.41 11.64 -19.15
C MET A 384 10.25 11.96 -17.92
N VAL A 385 10.94 10.99 -17.32
CA VAL A 385 11.72 11.23 -16.11
C VAL A 385 13.11 11.75 -16.48
N ARG A 386 13.34 13.02 -16.17
CA ARG A 386 14.67 13.65 -16.28
C ARG A 386 15.30 13.77 -14.90
N GLU A 387 16.60 13.65 -14.82
CA GLU A 387 17.34 13.91 -13.60
C GLU A 387 17.25 15.38 -13.21
N ASN A 388 16.98 15.62 -11.93
CA ASN A 388 17.01 16.98 -11.41
C ASN A 388 18.49 17.39 -11.22
N PRO A 389 18.98 18.45 -11.90
CA PRO A 389 20.37 18.88 -11.78
C PRO A 389 20.80 19.22 -10.36
N LYS A 390 19.83 19.46 -9.45
CA LYS A 390 20.09 19.75 -8.03
C LYS A 390 20.47 18.53 -7.19
N ASN A 391 20.29 17.31 -7.71
CA ASN A 391 20.63 16.05 -7.01
C ASN A 391 21.93 15.41 -7.52
N VAL A 392 22.66 16.07 -8.39
CA VAL A 392 23.97 15.64 -8.87
C VAL A 392 25.03 16.23 -7.92
N ARG A 393 25.15 15.64 -6.71
CA ARG A 393 26.35 15.74 -5.87
C ARG A 393 26.43 14.56 -4.92
#